data_cdf06045429b28d22c06a15389355c16
#
_entry.id   cdf06045429b28d22c06a15389355c16
#
_cell.length_a   1.000
_cell.length_b   1.000
_cell.length_c   1.000
_cell.angle_alpha   90.00
_cell.angle_beta   90.00
_cell.angle_gamma   90.00
#
_symmetry.space_group_name_H-M   'P 1'
#
loop_
_entity.id
_entity.type
_entity.pdbx_description
1 polymer ?
#
loop_
_entity_poly.entity_id
_entity_poly.type
_entity_poly.pdbx_seq_one_letter_code
_entity_poly.pdbx_strand_id
1 'polypeptide(L)'
;GTVQNDILKEYIARGLYVYPPKESIRLTTDLFEWCNINTPKWNTISVSGYHIREAGSTAVEEVALTLANGIFYAEEAVKAGLDIDNFAPRMSFFFGCHNDFFEEIAKFRAARELWYELVNERFKPKNPKSSQLRFHTQTAGVTLTAQQPINNAVRVSYQALSAVLGGTQSLHTNSYDEAIGLPTNESVKIALRTQQIIALETGVADVVDPLTGSYLVEELTTNIKNKSYDMILELEKNGGVLNCLKSGIQQRMIHESAWKEIKDTEAKDLLVVGVNTNIEESDNMNLGLKIDSNNESMQISKLNSYRTSRDN
;
A
#
# COMPACT_ATOMS: atom_id res chain seq x y z
N GLY A 1 -16.86 2.64 -5.14
CA GLY A 1 -16.01 2.98 -4.01
C GLY A 1 -15.28 1.79 -3.44
N THR A 2 -14.46 2.03 -2.42
CA THR A 2 -13.64 1.02 -1.73
C THR A 2 -13.72 1.26 -0.24
N VAL A 3 -13.90 0.20 0.56
CA VAL A 3 -13.83 0.27 2.02
C VAL A 3 -12.40 -0.01 2.46
N GLN A 4 -11.85 0.85 3.32
CA GLN A 4 -10.54 0.64 3.95
C GLN A 4 -10.73 0.03 5.35
N ASN A 5 -11.02 -1.25 5.39
CA ASN A 5 -11.31 -2.00 6.61
C ASN A 5 -10.31 -3.13 6.88
N ASP A 6 -9.08 -3.01 6.35
CA ASP A 6 -8.00 -3.94 6.65
C ASP A 6 -7.50 -3.69 8.08
N ILE A 7 -8.05 -4.42 9.02
CA ILE A 7 -7.71 -4.31 10.43
C ILE A 7 -6.36 -4.97 10.78
N LEU A 8 -5.95 -5.99 10.03
CA LEU A 8 -4.68 -6.67 10.29
C LEU A 8 -3.51 -5.70 10.10
N LYS A 9 -3.51 -4.90 9.02
CA LYS A 9 -2.48 -3.89 8.80
C LYS A 9 -2.50 -2.80 9.90
N GLU A 10 -3.67 -2.47 10.45
CA GLU A 10 -3.75 -1.51 11.56
C GLU A 10 -3.02 -2.03 12.79
N TYR A 11 -3.16 -3.32 13.09
CA TYR A 11 -2.46 -3.94 14.21
C TYR A 11 -0.95 -4.04 13.99
N ILE A 12 -0.52 -4.52 12.81
CA ILE A 12 0.89 -4.83 12.57
C ILE A 12 1.75 -3.63 12.22
N ALA A 13 1.19 -2.64 11.48
CA ALA A 13 1.93 -1.49 10.99
C ALA A 13 1.66 -0.19 11.76
N ARG A 14 0.46 -0.03 12.35
CA ARG A 14 0.05 1.22 13.01
C ARG A 14 -0.17 1.08 14.51
N GLY A 15 -0.17 -0.15 15.04
CA GLY A 15 -0.41 -0.40 16.46
C GLY A 15 -1.80 0.02 16.96
N LEU A 16 -2.78 0.09 16.08
CA LEU A 16 -4.14 0.52 16.41
C LEU A 16 -5.05 -0.68 16.67
N TYR A 17 -5.61 -0.75 17.87
CA TYR A 17 -6.47 -1.82 18.37
C TYR A 17 -7.83 -1.24 18.79
N VAL A 18 -8.72 -0.98 17.82
CA VAL A 18 -10.06 -0.43 18.13
C VAL A 18 -10.96 -1.51 18.74
N TYR A 19 -10.95 -2.70 18.15
CA TYR A 19 -11.64 -3.89 18.65
C TYR A 19 -10.66 -5.07 18.72
N PRO A 20 -10.96 -6.11 19.50
CA PRO A 20 -10.19 -7.35 19.46
C PRO A 20 -10.17 -7.96 18.06
N PRO A 21 -9.09 -8.68 17.67
CA PRO A 21 -8.96 -9.20 16.31
C PRO A 21 -10.13 -10.06 15.83
N LYS A 22 -10.64 -10.95 16.68
CA LYS A 22 -11.74 -11.87 16.32
C LYS A 22 -13.02 -11.13 15.94
N GLU A 23 -13.39 -10.13 16.75
CA GLU A 23 -14.59 -9.31 16.53
C GLU A 23 -14.43 -8.43 15.30
N SER A 24 -13.24 -7.90 15.07
CA SER A 24 -12.91 -7.11 13.89
C SER A 24 -13.00 -7.93 12.59
N ILE A 25 -12.53 -9.18 12.60
CA ILE A 25 -12.65 -10.09 11.46
C ILE A 25 -14.12 -10.36 11.14
N ARG A 26 -14.94 -10.63 12.18
CA ARG A 26 -16.38 -10.81 11.98
C ARG A 26 -17.02 -9.60 11.32
N LEU A 27 -16.71 -8.38 11.79
CA LEU A 27 -17.24 -7.15 11.16
C LEU A 27 -16.81 -7.02 9.69
N THR A 28 -15.61 -7.47 9.34
CA THR A 28 -15.12 -7.46 7.96
C THR A 28 -15.90 -8.47 7.09
N THR A 29 -16.15 -9.69 7.58
CA THR A 29 -16.93 -10.70 6.85
C THR A 29 -18.40 -10.32 6.73
N ASP A 30 -19.01 -9.77 7.77
CA ASP A 30 -20.39 -9.23 7.74
C ASP A 30 -20.52 -8.13 6.67
N LEU A 31 -19.49 -7.29 6.52
CA LEU A 31 -19.46 -6.26 5.48
C LEU A 31 -19.33 -6.86 4.07
N PHE A 32 -18.56 -7.94 3.89
CA PHE A 32 -18.45 -8.65 2.61
C PHE A 32 -19.83 -9.18 2.19
N GLU A 33 -20.53 -9.84 3.11
CA GLU A 33 -21.87 -10.38 2.87
C GLU A 33 -22.85 -9.27 2.48
N TRP A 34 -22.89 -8.19 3.30
CA TRP A 34 -23.79 -7.06 3.05
C TRP A 34 -23.51 -6.38 1.69
N CYS A 35 -22.24 -6.12 1.38
CA CYS A 35 -21.85 -5.49 0.12
C CYS A 35 -22.17 -6.37 -1.09
N ASN A 36 -22.02 -7.68 -0.98
CA ASN A 36 -22.32 -8.61 -2.06
C ASN A 36 -23.80 -8.52 -2.48
N ILE A 37 -24.69 -8.29 -1.52
CA ILE A 37 -26.13 -8.20 -1.75
C ILE A 37 -26.53 -6.76 -2.17
N ASN A 38 -26.07 -5.75 -1.43
CA ASN A 38 -26.62 -4.39 -1.52
C ASN A 38 -25.80 -3.46 -2.42
N THR A 39 -24.49 -3.71 -2.56
CA THR A 39 -23.57 -2.87 -3.34
C THR A 39 -22.58 -3.70 -4.16
N PRO A 40 -23.04 -4.53 -5.14
CA PRO A 40 -22.21 -5.54 -5.80
C PRO A 40 -21.06 -4.98 -6.65
N LYS A 41 -21.04 -3.67 -6.88
CA LYS A 41 -19.94 -2.98 -7.58
C LYS A 41 -18.94 -2.31 -6.66
N TRP A 42 -19.14 -2.39 -5.33
CA TRP A 42 -18.26 -1.80 -4.34
C TRP A 42 -17.10 -2.74 -4.01
N ASN A 43 -15.88 -2.21 -3.84
CA ASN A 43 -14.77 -3.00 -3.34
C ASN A 43 -14.93 -3.16 -1.83
N THR A 44 -15.07 -4.40 -1.38
CA THR A 44 -15.43 -4.75 -0.01
C THR A 44 -14.29 -4.58 0.98
N ILE A 45 -13.06 -4.58 0.50
CA ILE A 45 -11.84 -4.38 1.28
C ILE A 45 -10.73 -3.79 0.40
N SER A 46 -9.81 -3.06 1.03
CA SER A 46 -8.49 -2.75 0.49
C SER A 46 -7.43 -3.36 1.41
N VAL A 47 -6.91 -4.53 1.03
CA VAL A 47 -5.83 -5.20 1.76
C VAL A 47 -4.53 -4.43 1.54
N SER A 48 -3.90 -3.95 2.61
CA SER A 48 -2.94 -2.87 2.51
C SER A 48 -1.53 -3.28 2.91
N GLY A 49 -0.65 -3.41 1.92
CA GLY A 49 0.80 -3.50 2.07
C GLY A 49 1.47 -2.14 2.26
N TYR A 50 0.90 -1.07 1.71
CA TYR A 50 1.47 0.29 1.79
C TYR A 50 1.89 0.66 3.21
N HIS A 51 1.02 0.52 4.20
CA HIS A 51 1.33 0.89 5.58
C HIS A 51 2.41 -0.01 6.20
N ILE A 52 2.47 -1.28 5.78
CA ILE A 52 3.52 -2.24 6.18
C ILE A 52 4.86 -1.76 5.60
N ARG A 53 4.88 -1.33 4.34
CA ARG A 53 6.07 -0.79 3.67
C ARG A 53 6.52 0.52 4.30
N GLU A 54 5.60 1.44 4.59
CA GLU A 54 5.87 2.71 5.29
C GLU A 54 6.40 2.51 6.72
N ALA A 55 6.07 1.38 7.36
CA ALA A 55 6.62 1.02 8.67
C ALA A 55 8.05 0.44 8.60
N GLY A 56 8.62 0.27 7.40
CA GLY A 56 10.01 -0.12 7.18
C GLY A 56 10.21 -1.58 6.75
N SER A 57 9.17 -2.27 6.28
CA SER A 57 9.33 -3.61 5.71
C SER A 57 10.06 -3.59 4.35
N THR A 58 10.67 -4.69 3.98
CA THR A 58 11.23 -4.93 2.65
C THR A 58 10.13 -5.15 1.61
N ALA A 59 10.47 -5.14 0.32
CA ALA A 59 9.55 -5.47 -0.77
C ALA A 59 8.97 -6.90 -0.64
N VAL A 60 9.80 -7.85 -0.22
CA VAL A 60 9.41 -9.25 0.01
C VAL A 60 8.41 -9.35 1.17
N GLU A 61 8.69 -8.69 2.29
CA GLU A 61 7.81 -8.66 3.47
C GLU A 61 6.47 -7.98 3.16
N GLU A 62 6.50 -6.86 2.41
CA GLU A 62 5.28 -6.19 1.98
C GLU A 62 4.38 -7.15 1.19
N VAL A 63 4.92 -7.85 0.19
CA VAL A 63 4.16 -8.83 -0.61
C VAL A 63 3.66 -9.97 0.26
N ALA A 64 4.54 -10.59 1.05
CA ALA A 64 4.20 -11.75 1.87
C ALA A 64 3.11 -11.45 2.89
N LEU A 65 3.28 -10.39 3.68
CA LEU A 65 2.31 -10.02 4.72
C LEU A 65 0.97 -9.57 4.13
N THR A 66 1.01 -8.83 3.01
CA THR A 66 -0.20 -8.39 2.33
C THR A 66 -1.00 -9.57 1.76
N LEU A 67 -0.34 -10.49 1.06
CA LEU A 67 -1.02 -11.64 0.46
C LEU A 67 -1.47 -12.64 1.53
N ALA A 68 -0.69 -12.87 2.60
CA ALA A 68 -1.12 -13.66 3.75
C ALA A 68 -2.40 -13.09 4.38
N ASN A 69 -2.46 -11.77 4.59
CA ASN A 69 -3.66 -11.10 5.08
C ASN A 69 -4.84 -11.26 4.11
N GLY A 70 -4.60 -11.10 2.81
CA GLY A 70 -5.63 -11.27 1.77
C GLY A 70 -6.22 -12.67 1.75
N ILE A 71 -5.38 -13.70 1.79
CA ILE A 71 -5.79 -15.11 1.88
C ILE A 71 -6.58 -15.36 3.16
N PHE A 72 -6.08 -14.86 4.30
CA PHE A 72 -6.78 -15.01 5.56
C PHE A 72 -8.20 -14.40 5.53
N TYR A 73 -8.38 -13.19 4.99
CA TYR A 73 -9.71 -12.60 4.82
C TYR A 73 -10.61 -13.44 3.90
N ALA A 74 -10.05 -13.97 2.81
CA ALA A 74 -10.79 -14.83 1.90
C ALA A 74 -11.23 -16.14 2.57
N GLU A 75 -10.34 -16.76 3.36
CA GLU A 75 -10.67 -17.97 4.13
C GLU A 75 -11.78 -17.74 5.15
N GLU A 76 -11.71 -16.62 5.91
CA GLU A 76 -12.74 -16.28 6.89
C GLU A 76 -14.10 -15.99 6.23
N ALA A 77 -14.11 -15.34 5.05
CA ALA A 77 -15.33 -15.13 4.28
C ALA A 77 -15.94 -16.46 3.77
N VAL A 78 -15.11 -17.39 3.27
CA VAL A 78 -15.55 -18.72 2.86
C VAL A 78 -16.06 -19.55 4.05
N LYS A 79 -15.39 -19.50 5.20
CA LYS A 79 -15.85 -20.13 6.45
C LYS A 79 -17.20 -19.57 6.93
N ALA A 80 -17.47 -18.29 6.67
CA ALA A 80 -18.77 -17.68 6.93
C ALA A 80 -19.86 -18.07 5.91
N GLY A 81 -19.53 -18.88 4.90
CA GLY A 81 -20.48 -19.40 3.92
C GLY A 81 -20.55 -18.61 2.61
N LEU A 82 -19.66 -17.65 2.37
CA LEU A 82 -19.64 -16.89 1.12
C LEU A 82 -18.91 -17.67 0.02
N ASP A 83 -19.44 -17.60 -1.21
CA ASP A 83 -18.76 -18.13 -2.38
C ASP A 83 -17.62 -17.20 -2.82
N ILE A 84 -16.43 -17.74 -3.02
CA ILE A 84 -15.24 -17.02 -3.44
C ILE A 84 -15.49 -16.19 -4.72
N ASP A 85 -16.25 -16.71 -5.66
CA ASP A 85 -16.54 -16.06 -6.94
C ASP A 85 -17.47 -14.84 -6.80
N ASN A 86 -18.15 -14.70 -5.67
CA ASN A 86 -19.03 -13.58 -5.41
C ASN A 86 -18.30 -12.36 -4.81
N PHE A 87 -17.26 -12.57 -4.00
CA PHE A 87 -16.58 -11.46 -3.32
C PHE A 87 -15.12 -11.23 -3.78
N ALA A 88 -14.35 -12.28 -4.13
CA ALA A 88 -12.94 -12.12 -4.48
C ALA A 88 -12.70 -11.17 -5.68
N PRO A 89 -13.55 -11.11 -6.72
CA PRO A 89 -13.43 -10.11 -7.78
C PRO A 89 -13.53 -8.66 -7.29
N ARG A 90 -13.99 -8.45 -6.06
CA ARG A 90 -14.15 -7.14 -5.41
C ARG A 90 -13.16 -6.88 -4.29
N MET A 91 -12.32 -7.83 -3.96
CA MET A 91 -11.15 -7.55 -3.13
C MET A 91 -10.19 -6.65 -3.90
N SER A 92 -9.71 -5.61 -3.26
CA SER A 92 -8.67 -4.75 -3.79
C SER A 92 -7.48 -4.73 -2.85
N PHE A 93 -6.33 -4.34 -3.40
CA PHE A 93 -5.08 -4.30 -2.68
C PHE A 93 -4.46 -2.91 -2.76
N PHE A 94 -3.53 -2.63 -1.86
CA PHE A 94 -2.86 -1.35 -1.81
C PHE A 94 -1.39 -1.57 -1.46
N PHE A 95 -0.50 -1.20 -2.37
CA PHE A 95 0.95 -1.33 -2.21
C PHE A 95 1.66 0.02 -2.19
N GLY A 96 2.81 0.07 -1.52
CA GLY A 96 3.77 1.16 -1.66
C GLY A 96 4.56 1.04 -2.97
N CYS A 97 5.26 2.12 -3.36
CA CYS A 97 6.28 2.07 -4.40
C CYS A 97 7.50 2.86 -3.92
N HIS A 98 8.61 2.18 -3.66
CA HIS A 98 9.84 2.70 -3.09
C HIS A 98 10.83 3.15 -4.17
N ASN A 99 12.08 3.49 -3.80
CA ASN A 99 13.07 4.06 -4.69
C ASN A 99 13.82 3.05 -5.56
N ASP A 100 13.85 1.76 -5.21
CA ASP A 100 14.52 0.75 -6.04
C ASP A 100 13.65 0.43 -7.27
N PHE A 101 14.03 1.06 -8.39
CA PHE A 101 13.23 1.10 -9.60
C PHE A 101 12.86 -0.28 -10.15
N PHE A 102 13.84 -1.17 -10.27
CA PHE A 102 13.62 -2.50 -10.84
C PHE A 102 13.00 -3.47 -9.84
N GLU A 103 13.35 -3.37 -8.56
CA GLU A 103 12.73 -4.17 -7.50
C GLU A 103 11.24 -3.89 -7.41
N GLU A 104 10.82 -2.63 -7.45
CA GLU A 104 9.41 -2.25 -7.37
C GLU A 104 8.59 -2.75 -8.57
N ILE A 105 9.13 -2.67 -9.80
CA ILE A 105 8.50 -3.26 -10.98
C ILE A 105 8.32 -4.77 -10.81
N ALA A 106 9.38 -5.45 -10.41
CA ALA A 106 9.39 -6.89 -10.18
C ALA A 106 8.44 -7.30 -9.04
N LYS A 107 8.36 -6.51 -7.98
CA LYS A 107 7.44 -6.71 -6.84
C LYS A 107 5.98 -6.79 -7.28
N PHE A 108 5.53 -5.86 -8.11
CA PHE A 108 4.14 -5.87 -8.59
C PHE A 108 3.85 -7.05 -9.52
N ARG A 109 4.82 -7.48 -10.32
CA ARG A 109 4.72 -8.69 -11.15
C ARG A 109 4.63 -9.94 -10.27
N ALA A 110 5.55 -10.08 -9.31
CA ALA A 110 5.59 -11.17 -8.34
C ALA A 110 4.29 -11.27 -7.52
N ALA A 111 3.78 -10.14 -7.04
CA ALA A 111 2.55 -10.10 -6.26
C ALA A 111 1.34 -10.62 -7.06
N ARG A 112 1.20 -10.25 -8.36
CA ARG A 112 0.11 -10.76 -9.21
C ARG A 112 0.21 -12.25 -9.45
N GLU A 113 1.41 -12.74 -9.76
CA GLU A 113 1.65 -14.16 -10.02
C GLU A 113 1.40 -14.99 -8.75
N LEU A 114 1.96 -14.60 -7.63
CA LEU A 114 1.81 -15.30 -6.36
C LEU A 114 0.35 -15.31 -5.88
N TRP A 115 -0.37 -14.19 -6.00
CA TRP A 115 -1.80 -14.14 -5.66
C TRP A 115 -2.63 -15.11 -6.50
N TYR A 116 -2.35 -15.13 -7.82
CA TYR A 116 -3.02 -16.05 -8.73
C TYR A 116 -2.79 -17.51 -8.32
N GLU A 117 -1.55 -17.89 -8.02
CA GLU A 117 -1.19 -19.24 -7.58
C GLU A 117 -1.90 -19.61 -6.27
N LEU A 118 -1.80 -18.77 -5.25
CA LEU A 118 -2.40 -18.97 -3.93
C LEU A 118 -3.94 -19.14 -3.99
N VAL A 119 -4.62 -18.28 -4.74
CA VAL A 119 -6.08 -18.34 -4.84
C VAL A 119 -6.55 -19.59 -5.58
N ASN A 120 -5.88 -19.96 -6.68
CA ASN A 120 -6.24 -21.16 -7.42
C ASN A 120 -5.94 -22.45 -6.66
N GLU A 121 -4.84 -22.51 -5.94
CA GLU A 121 -4.50 -23.66 -5.10
C GLU A 121 -5.54 -23.88 -3.99
N ARG A 122 -5.91 -22.82 -3.29
CA ARG A 122 -6.73 -22.90 -2.07
C ARG A 122 -8.23 -22.94 -2.31
N PHE A 123 -8.71 -22.16 -3.27
CA PHE A 123 -10.16 -21.95 -3.44
C PHE A 123 -10.69 -22.52 -4.75
N LYS A 124 -9.85 -22.74 -5.76
CA LYS A 124 -10.25 -23.28 -7.09
C LYS A 124 -11.45 -22.55 -7.69
N PRO A 125 -11.40 -21.20 -7.80
CA PRO A 125 -12.53 -20.41 -8.26
C PRO A 125 -12.91 -20.78 -9.70
N LYS A 126 -14.18 -20.60 -10.05
CA LYS A 126 -14.69 -20.81 -11.42
C LYS A 126 -14.59 -19.54 -12.26
N ASN A 127 -14.64 -18.37 -11.61
CA ASN A 127 -14.51 -17.07 -12.27
C ASN A 127 -13.04 -16.66 -12.31
N PRO A 128 -12.42 -16.50 -13.50
CA PRO A 128 -11.02 -16.09 -13.59
C PRO A 128 -10.72 -14.75 -12.91
N LYS A 129 -11.72 -13.86 -12.76
CA LYS A 129 -11.56 -12.57 -12.07
C LYS A 129 -11.32 -12.73 -10.57
N SER A 130 -11.69 -13.86 -9.98
CA SER A 130 -11.47 -14.14 -8.55
C SER A 130 -10.00 -14.32 -8.20
N SER A 131 -9.17 -14.74 -9.17
CA SER A 131 -7.73 -14.90 -9.01
C SER A 131 -6.92 -13.67 -9.45
N GLN A 132 -7.57 -12.59 -9.90
CA GLN A 132 -6.86 -11.38 -10.33
C GLN A 132 -6.52 -10.48 -9.15
N LEU A 133 -5.24 -10.13 -9.00
CA LEU A 133 -4.81 -9.10 -8.06
C LEU A 133 -5.07 -7.71 -8.67
N ARG A 134 -5.99 -6.96 -8.10
CA ARG A 134 -6.25 -5.58 -8.48
C ARG A 134 -5.77 -4.66 -7.36
N PHE A 135 -4.91 -3.74 -7.67
CA PHE A 135 -4.28 -2.92 -6.64
C PHE A 135 -4.15 -1.44 -7.03
N HIS A 136 -4.19 -0.64 -6.00
CA HIS A 136 -3.77 0.75 -5.99
C HIS A 136 -2.30 0.83 -5.55
N THR A 137 -1.55 1.77 -6.07
CA THR A 137 -0.20 2.07 -5.61
C THR A 137 -0.12 3.51 -5.14
N GLN A 138 0.57 3.73 -4.03
CA GLN A 138 1.02 5.05 -3.60
C GLN A 138 2.54 5.07 -3.58
N THR A 139 3.12 6.15 -4.07
CA THR A 139 4.56 6.39 -3.92
C THR A 139 4.94 6.46 -2.44
N ALA A 140 6.12 5.94 -2.07
CA ALA A 140 6.48 5.76 -0.66
C ALA A 140 6.82 7.08 0.01
N GLY A 141 6.00 7.48 0.99
CA GLY A 141 6.22 8.68 1.81
C GLY A 141 7.48 8.57 2.67
N VAL A 142 7.75 7.38 3.20
CA VAL A 142 8.93 7.11 4.07
C VAL A 142 10.27 7.43 3.38
N THR A 143 10.31 7.43 2.04
CA THR A 143 11.54 7.76 1.28
C THR A 143 11.77 9.24 1.09
N LEU A 144 10.77 10.07 1.40
CA LEU A 144 10.83 11.50 1.18
C LEU A 144 11.49 12.18 2.37
N THR A 145 12.33 13.18 2.09
CA THR A 145 13.19 13.80 3.07
C THR A 145 12.80 15.27 3.31
N ALA A 146 12.93 15.72 4.55
CA ALA A 146 12.76 17.13 4.88
C ALA A 146 13.93 18.00 4.36
N GLN A 147 15.10 17.37 4.16
CA GLN A 147 16.27 17.99 3.57
C GLN A 147 16.10 18.06 2.05
N GLN A 148 16.41 19.24 1.48
CA GLN A 148 16.30 19.49 0.03
C GLN A 148 14.96 18.97 -0.57
N PRO A 149 13.80 19.43 -0.06
CA PRO A 149 12.49 18.80 -0.31
C PRO A 149 12.06 18.81 -1.78
N ILE A 150 12.55 19.75 -2.59
CA ILE A 150 12.27 19.80 -4.03
C ILE A 150 12.75 18.52 -4.73
N ASN A 151 13.84 17.90 -4.27
CA ASN A 151 14.34 16.63 -4.81
C ASN A 151 13.34 15.48 -4.64
N ASN A 152 12.39 15.60 -3.71
CA ASN A 152 11.33 14.62 -3.55
C ASN A 152 10.42 14.52 -4.79
N ALA A 153 10.25 15.60 -5.56
CA ALA A 153 9.52 15.53 -6.83
C ALA A 153 10.17 14.56 -7.83
N VAL A 154 11.51 14.49 -7.82
CA VAL A 154 12.27 13.54 -8.65
C VAL A 154 12.08 12.12 -8.12
N ARG A 155 12.17 11.88 -6.80
CA ARG A 155 11.93 10.57 -6.19
C ARG A 155 10.55 10.05 -6.53
N VAL A 156 9.53 10.88 -6.32
CA VAL A 156 8.13 10.55 -6.64
C VAL A 156 7.93 10.23 -8.12
N SER A 157 8.63 10.92 -9.02
CA SER A 157 8.55 10.67 -10.47
C SER A 157 9.05 9.26 -10.83
N TYR A 158 10.18 8.83 -10.29
CA TYR A 158 10.73 7.47 -10.51
C TYR A 158 9.85 6.40 -9.87
N GLN A 159 9.37 6.61 -8.66
CA GLN A 159 8.43 5.70 -7.99
C GLN A 159 7.13 5.55 -8.78
N ALA A 160 6.56 6.65 -9.25
CA ALA A 160 5.36 6.64 -10.08
C ALA A 160 5.57 5.90 -11.40
N LEU A 161 6.73 6.10 -12.04
CA LEU A 161 7.10 5.40 -13.26
C LEU A 161 7.26 3.89 -13.03
N SER A 162 7.90 3.49 -11.91
CA SER A 162 8.01 2.06 -11.53
C SER A 162 6.63 1.44 -11.32
N ALA A 163 5.71 2.15 -10.66
CA ALA A 163 4.34 1.68 -10.45
C ALA A 163 3.59 1.47 -11.77
N VAL A 164 3.73 2.39 -12.72
CA VAL A 164 3.11 2.28 -14.05
C VAL A 164 3.69 1.11 -14.84
N LEU A 165 5.01 0.99 -14.92
CA LEU A 165 5.70 -0.13 -15.58
C LEU A 165 5.42 -1.46 -14.88
N GLY A 166 5.20 -1.46 -13.57
CA GLY A 166 4.76 -2.60 -12.78
C GLY A 166 3.29 -2.97 -12.95
N GLY A 167 2.49 -2.16 -13.68
CA GLY A 167 1.11 -2.49 -14.04
C GLY A 167 0.07 -2.17 -12.96
N THR A 168 0.25 -1.11 -12.18
CA THR A 168 -0.77 -0.64 -11.23
C THR A 168 -2.06 -0.21 -11.93
N GLN A 169 -3.23 -0.44 -11.29
CA GLN A 169 -4.52 -0.03 -11.84
C GLN A 169 -4.94 1.39 -11.44
N SER A 170 -4.40 1.90 -10.34
CA SER A 170 -4.55 3.29 -9.94
C SER A 170 -3.33 3.75 -9.16
N LEU A 171 -3.06 5.05 -9.18
CA LEU A 171 -1.82 5.61 -8.64
C LEU A 171 -2.10 6.87 -7.83
N HIS A 172 -1.47 6.98 -6.67
CA HIS A 172 -1.32 8.21 -5.92
C HIS A 172 0.16 8.61 -5.89
N THR A 173 0.44 9.87 -6.15
CA THR A 173 1.77 10.49 -6.04
C THR A 173 1.79 11.42 -4.85
N ASN A 174 2.73 11.23 -3.92
CA ASN A 174 2.93 12.12 -2.81
C ASN A 174 3.44 13.48 -3.30
N SER A 175 3.15 14.53 -2.57
CA SER A 175 3.71 15.85 -2.83
C SER A 175 5.16 15.95 -2.29
N TYR A 176 5.96 16.82 -2.87
CA TYR A 176 7.37 16.93 -2.50
C TYR A 176 7.59 17.43 -1.06
N ASP A 177 6.59 18.05 -0.45
CA ASP A 177 6.57 18.55 0.92
C ASP A 177 6.01 17.56 1.96
N GLU A 178 5.74 16.31 1.56
CA GLU A 178 5.16 15.24 2.40
C GLU A 178 5.92 15.04 3.73
N ALA A 179 7.25 15.12 3.71
CA ALA A 179 8.08 14.97 4.91
C ALA A 179 8.04 16.19 5.85
N ILE A 180 7.40 17.29 5.45
CA ILE A 180 7.37 18.54 6.19
C ILE A 180 5.98 18.80 6.79
N GLY A 181 4.92 18.46 6.05
CA GLY A 181 3.56 18.72 6.51
C GLY A 181 2.50 18.45 5.44
N LEU A 182 1.32 19.04 5.63
CA LEU A 182 0.25 18.93 4.65
C LEU A 182 0.63 19.65 3.34
N PRO A 183 0.24 19.09 2.19
CA PRO A 183 0.62 19.61 0.90
C PRO A 183 0.03 21.00 0.64
N THR A 184 0.82 21.86 0.02
CA THR A 184 0.36 23.14 -0.52
C THR A 184 -0.36 22.96 -1.85
N ASN A 185 -1.06 24.00 -2.32
CA ASN A 185 -1.68 23.98 -3.65
C ASN A 185 -0.66 23.78 -4.78
N GLU A 186 0.56 24.29 -4.61
CA GLU A 186 1.63 24.13 -5.58
C GLU A 186 2.16 22.70 -5.60
N SER A 187 2.48 22.14 -4.43
CA SER A 187 3.03 20.79 -4.32
C SER A 187 2.03 19.72 -4.79
N VAL A 188 0.74 19.86 -4.45
CA VAL A 188 -0.35 18.98 -4.97
C VAL A 188 -0.42 19.05 -6.50
N LYS A 189 -0.31 20.25 -7.07
CA LYS A 189 -0.33 20.42 -8.52
C LYS A 189 0.83 19.70 -9.20
N ILE A 190 2.04 19.78 -8.65
CA ILE A 190 3.22 19.05 -9.16
C ILE A 190 2.99 17.53 -9.05
N ALA A 191 2.50 17.05 -7.93
CA ALA A 191 2.20 15.63 -7.73
C ALA A 191 1.20 15.11 -8.79
N LEU A 192 0.13 15.86 -9.07
CA LEU A 192 -0.83 15.50 -10.12
C LEU A 192 -0.22 15.57 -11.53
N ARG A 193 0.62 16.58 -11.81
CA ARG A 193 1.28 16.73 -13.11
C ARG A 193 2.27 15.60 -13.36
N THR A 194 2.94 15.08 -12.34
CA THR A 194 3.80 13.89 -12.45
C THR A 194 3.06 12.72 -13.11
N GLN A 195 1.86 12.39 -12.65
CA GLN A 195 1.05 11.33 -13.26
C GLN A 195 0.66 11.67 -14.70
N GLN A 196 0.26 12.91 -14.96
CA GLN A 196 -0.16 13.34 -16.29
C GLN A 196 0.99 13.33 -17.30
N ILE A 197 2.19 13.76 -16.90
CA ILE A 197 3.40 13.69 -17.74
C ILE A 197 3.70 12.23 -18.09
N ILE A 198 3.69 11.33 -17.11
CA ILE A 198 3.89 9.90 -17.35
C ILE A 198 2.86 9.35 -18.33
N ALA A 199 1.59 9.72 -18.17
CA ALA A 199 0.51 9.20 -19.00
C ALA A 199 0.48 9.77 -20.42
N LEU A 200 0.87 11.03 -20.60
CA LEU A 200 0.64 11.75 -21.87
C LEU A 200 1.90 12.00 -22.70
N GLU A 201 3.09 12.00 -22.06
CA GLU A 201 4.31 12.45 -22.74
C GLU A 201 5.35 11.32 -22.91
N THR A 202 5.26 10.22 -22.13
CA THR A 202 6.32 9.19 -22.11
C THR A 202 6.05 7.96 -22.98
N GLY A 203 4.80 7.74 -23.41
CA GLY A 203 4.38 6.55 -24.14
C GLY A 203 4.36 5.25 -23.33
N VAL A 204 4.73 5.25 -22.04
CA VAL A 204 4.76 4.03 -21.21
C VAL A 204 3.37 3.48 -20.89
N ALA A 205 2.34 4.31 -21.00
CA ALA A 205 0.94 3.89 -20.79
C ALA A 205 0.33 3.19 -22.03
N ASP A 206 1.00 3.23 -23.18
CA ASP A 206 0.51 2.66 -24.44
C ASP A 206 0.89 1.20 -24.63
N VAL A 207 1.72 0.66 -23.75
CA VAL A 207 2.28 -0.70 -23.83
C VAL A 207 2.00 -1.49 -22.57
N VAL A 208 1.88 -2.82 -22.73
CA VAL A 208 1.67 -3.74 -21.62
C VAL A 208 2.95 -4.48 -21.33
N ASP A 209 3.39 -4.45 -20.06
CA ASP A 209 4.57 -5.15 -19.55
C ASP A 209 5.83 -4.99 -20.45
N PRO A 210 6.29 -3.74 -20.70
CA PRO A 210 7.35 -3.48 -21.68
C PRO A 210 8.72 -4.06 -21.28
N LEU A 211 8.88 -4.48 -20.02
CA LEU A 211 10.12 -5.07 -19.51
C LEU A 211 10.09 -6.60 -19.46
N THR A 212 9.04 -7.22 -19.98
CA THR A 212 8.94 -8.68 -20.07
C THR A 212 10.13 -9.24 -20.89
N GLY A 213 10.72 -10.33 -20.40
CA GLY A 213 11.91 -10.95 -20.99
C GLY A 213 13.25 -10.27 -20.63
N SER A 214 13.24 -9.18 -19.84
CA SER A 214 14.46 -8.65 -19.25
C SER A 214 15.01 -9.64 -18.22
N TYR A 215 16.23 -10.15 -18.41
CA TYR A 215 16.84 -11.11 -17.48
C TYR A 215 16.80 -10.64 -16.03
N LEU A 216 17.13 -9.37 -15.78
CA LEU A 216 17.10 -8.77 -14.45
C LEU A 216 15.70 -8.77 -13.85
N VAL A 217 14.71 -8.29 -14.61
CA VAL A 217 13.34 -8.14 -14.09
C VAL A 217 12.68 -9.51 -13.85
N GLU A 218 12.92 -10.49 -14.74
CA GLU A 218 12.41 -11.86 -14.55
C GLU A 218 13.06 -12.55 -13.34
N GLU A 219 14.36 -12.37 -13.15
CA GLU A 219 15.08 -12.90 -11.98
C GLU A 219 14.57 -12.27 -10.68
N LEU A 220 14.48 -10.95 -10.62
CA LEU A 220 13.94 -10.23 -9.45
C LEU A 220 12.50 -10.66 -9.17
N THR A 221 11.64 -10.78 -10.19
CA THR A 221 10.25 -11.24 -10.05
C THR A 221 10.20 -12.63 -9.42
N THR A 222 10.99 -13.57 -9.94
CA THR A 222 11.05 -14.93 -9.42
C THR A 222 11.57 -14.98 -7.99
N ASN A 223 12.61 -14.21 -7.68
CA ASN A 223 13.21 -14.16 -6.35
C ASN A 223 12.25 -13.57 -5.31
N ILE A 224 11.58 -12.47 -5.63
CA ILE A 224 10.58 -11.86 -4.75
C ILE A 224 9.40 -12.82 -4.54
N LYS A 225 8.88 -13.41 -5.61
CA LYS A 225 7.79 -14.38 -5.53
C LYS A 225 8.13 -15.53 -4.59
N ASN A 226 9.27 -16.20 -4.83
CA ASN A 226 9.65 -17.37 -4.05
C ASN A 226 9.89 -17.03 -2.57
N LYS A 227 10.64 -15.97 -2.28
CA LYS A 227 10.88 -15.54 -0.90
C LYS A 227 9.59 -15.14 -0.18
N SER A 228 8.67 -14.47 -0.87
CA SER A 228 7.37 -14.11 -0.30
C SER A 228 6.51 -15.35 -0.04
N TYR A 229 6.54 -16.33 -0.93
CA TYR A 229 5.84 -17.61 -0.73
C TYR A 229 6.39 -18.37 0.47
N ASP A 230 7.70 -18.50 0.57
CA ASP A 230 8.36 -19.17 1.71
C ASP A 230 8.00 -18.49 3.04
N MET A 231 7.96 -17.16 3.06
CA MET A 231 7.55 -16.39 4.23
C MET A 231 6.08 -16.62 4.60
N ILE A 232 5.17 -16.72 3.62
CA ILE A 232 3.77 -17.07 3.87
C ILE A 232 3.67 -18.46 4.51
N LEU A 233 4.41 -19.44 3.99
CA LEU A 233 4.45 -20.79 4.57
C LEU A 233 4.99 -20.79 6.00
N GLU A 234 5.98 -19.93 6.28
CA GLU A 234 6.52 -19.79 7.64
C GLU A 234 5.47 -19.20 8.61
N LEU A 235 4.72 -18.18 8.19
CA LEU A 235 3.61 -17.65 8.99
C LEU A 235 2.56 -18.73 9.27
N GLU A 236 2.24 -19.57 8.29
CA GLU A 236 1.30 -20.67 8.46
C GLU A 236 1.81 -21.74 9.46
N LYS A 237 3.08 -22.11 9.39
CA LYS A 237 3.72 -23.03 10.36
C LYS A 237 3.69 -22.47 11.78
N ASN A 238 3.74 -21.15 11.94
CA ASN A 238 3.60 -20.46 13.22
C ASN A 238 2.14 -20.26 13.67
N GLY A 239 1.19 -20.94 13.04
CA GLY A 239 -0.24 -20.92 13.42
C GLY A 239 -1.06 -19.86 12.70
N GLY A 240 -0.56 -19.33 11.58
CA GLY A 240 -1.24 -18.38 10.72
C GLY A 240 -1.23 -16.94 11.20
N VAL A 241 -1.85 -16.07 10.41
CA VAL A 241 -1.79 -14.61 10.56
C VAL A 241 -2.16 -14.12 11.97
N LEU A 242 -3.26 -14.63 12.54
CA LEU A 242 -3.70 -14.19 13.89
C LEU A 242 -2.79 -14.64 15.01
N ASN A 243 -2.19 -15.83 14.91
CA ASN A 243 -1.26 -16.29 15.91
C ASN A 243 0.08 -15.53 15.84
N CYS A 244 0.55 -15.27 14.62
CA CYS A 244 1.72 -14.44 14.37
C CYS A 244 1.53 -13.01 14.86
N LEU A 245 0.32 -12.45 14.69
CA LEU A 245 -0.04 -11.14 15.24
C LEU A 245 0.04 -11.15 16.78
N LYS A 246 -0.57 -12.12 17.44
CA LYS A 246 -0.59 -12.23 18.90
C LYS A 246 0.80 -12.44 19.51
N SER A 247 1.67 -13.17 18.82
CA SER A 247 3.06 -13.43 19.26
C SER A 247 4.05 -12.34 18.86
N GLY A 248 3.61 -11.31 18.10
CA GLY A 248 4.44 -10.20 17.68
C GLY A 248 5.46 -10.54 16.57
N ILE A 249 5.30 -11.67 15.90
CA ILE A 249 6.23 -12.11 14.83
C ILE A 249 6.27 -11.09 13.69
N GLN A 250 5.11 -10.70 13.16
CA GLN A 250 5.01 -9.77 12.03
C GLN A 250 5.59 -8.38 12.37
N GLN A 251 5.27 -7.87 13.57
CA GLN A 251 5.80 -6.59 14.06
C GLN A 251 7.31 -6.63 14.20
N ARG A 252 7.86 -7.74 14.70
CA ARG A 252 9.31 -7.92 14.86
C ARG A 252 10.02 -7.93 13.52
N MET A 253 9.50 -8.64 12.53
CA MET A 253 10.05 -8.66 11.15
C MET A 253 10.17 -7.23 10.60
N ILE A 254 9.09 -6.46 10.67
CA ILE A 254 9.09 -5.07 10.20
C ILE A 254 10.10 -4.21 10.96
N HIS A 255 10.16 -4.35 12.30
CA HIS A 255 11.10 -3.59 13.13
C HIS A 255 12.56 -3.94 12.83
N GLU A 256 12.87 -5.21 12.60
CA GLU A 256 14.23 -5.66 12.26
C GLU A 256 14.68 -5.09 10.90
N SER A 257 13.79 -5.09 9.91
CA SER A 257 14.05 -4.51 8.58
C SER A 257 14.22 -2.98 8.66
N ALA A 258 13.31 -2.29 9.35
CA ALA A 258 13.41 -0.84 9.57
C ALA A 258 14.69 -0.45 10.31
N TRP A 259 15.05 -1.20 11.34
CA TRP A 259 16.29 -0.97 12.10
C TRP A 259 17.54 -1.20 11.25
N LYS A 260 17.52 -2.20 10.38
CA LYS A 260 18.61 -2.44 9.44
C LYS A 260 18.79 -1.26 8.48
N GLU A 261 17.70 -0.75 7.90
CA GLU A 261 17.75 0.40 6.98
C GLU A 261 18.32 1.66 7.66
N ILE A 262 17.94 1.92 8.92
CA ILE A 262 18.51 3.03 9.71
C ILE A 262 20.02 2.85 9.89
N LYS A 263 20.47 1.66 10.26
CA LYS A 263 21.90 1.38 10.43
C LYS A 263 22.68 1.52 9.13
N ASP A 264 22.15 0.98 8.03
CA ASP A 264 22.78 1.06 6.71
C ASP A 264 22.89 2.54 6.25
N THR A 265 21.89 3.37 6.59
CA THR A 265 21.91 4.81 6.33
C THR A 265 22.95 5.54 7.19
N GLU A 266 23.03 5.23 8.49
CA GLU A 266 24.03 5.82 9.40
C GLU A 266 25.46 5.41 9.02
N ALA A 267 25.66 4.16 8.63
CA ALA A 267 26.95 3.64 8.16
C ALA A 267 27.34 4.14 6.75
N LYS A 268 26.41 4.77 6.03
CA LYS A 268 26.52 5.18 4.62
C LYS A 268 26.64 4.00 3.64
N ASP A 269 26.19 2.83 4.03
CA ASP A 269 26.00 1.70 3.13
C ASP A 269 24.76 1.94 2.25
N LEU A 270 23.76 2.64 2.76
CA LEU A 270 22.64 3.20 2.00
C LEU A 270 22.82 4.73 1.89
N LEU A 271 22.95 5.23 0.66
CA LEU A 271 23.12 6.66 0.39
C LEU A 271 21.79 7.34 0.09
N VAL A 272 21.52 8.44 0.82
CA VAL A 272 20.33 9.27 0.64
C VAL A 272 20.78 10.71 0.39
N VAL A 273 20.52 11.21 -0.83
CA VAL A 273 20.90 12.56 -1.25
C VAL A 273 20.22 13.62 -0.36
N GLY A 274 21.00 14.56 0.14
CA GLY A 274 20.56 15.59 1.05
C GLY A 274 20.57 15.18 2.53
N VAL A 275 20.66 13.87 2.84
CA VAL A 275 20.65 13.34 4.22
C VAL A 275 22.05 12.93 4.68
N ASN A 276 22.68 11.98 3.98
CA ASN A 276 24.01 11.47 4.34
C ASN A 276 25.05 11.62 3.21
N THR A 277 24.63 12.09 2.04
CA THR A 277 25.49 12.49 0.91
C THR A 277 24.94 13.75 0.24
N ASN A 278 25.80 14.55 -0.40
CA ASN A 278 25.45 15.82 -1.05
C ASN A 278 24.66 16.77 -0.12
N ILE A 279 25.09 16.84 1.13
CA ILE A 279 24.46 17.65 2.17
C ILE A 279 24.75 19.13 1.87
N GLU A 280 23.70 19.95 1.96
CA GLU A 280 23.78 21.42 1.90
C GLU A 280 23.31 22.02 3.24
N GLU A 281 23.77 23.23 3.57
CA GLU A 281 23.18 23.97 4.68
C GLU A 281 21.70 24.21 4.37
N SER A 282 20.81 23.80 5.26
CA SER A 282 19.37 23.86 5.02
C SER A 282 18.90 25.30 4.89
N ASP A 283 18.44 25.70 3.73
CA ASP A 283 17.53 26.83 3.62
C ASP A 283 16.25 26.48 4.40
N ASN A 284 15.92 27.31 5.41
CA ASN A 284 14.66 27.20 6.15
C ASN A 284 13.49 27.54 5.20
N MET A 285 13.15 26.62 4.33
CA MET A 285 11.95 26.74 3.52
C MET A 285 10.73 26.58 4.42
N ASN A 286 9.96 27.65 4.53
CA ASN A 286 8.70 27.66 5.27
C ASN A 286 7.62 26.96 4.42
N LEU A 287 7.83 25.64 4.17
CA LEU A 287 6.95 24.79 3.40
C LEU A 287 5.89 24.17 4.31
N GLY A 288 4.70 24.02 3.79
CA GLY A 288 3.58 23.41 4.46
C GLY A 288 2.35 24.31 4.52
N LEU A 289 1.19 23.68 4.47
CA LEU A 289 -0.11 24.36 4.58
C LEU A 289 -0.31 24.85 6.01
N LYS A 290 -0.47 26.17 6.20
CA LYS A 290 -0.96 26.71 7.47
C LYS A 290 -2.47 26.58 7.52
N ILE A 291 -2.95 25.74 8.45
CA ILE A 291 -4.39 25.59 8.68
C ILE A 291 -4.91 26.83 9.39
N ASP A 292 -5.92 27.49 8.80
CA ASP A 292 -6.62 28.60 9.46
C ASP A 292 -7.45 28.03 10.63
N SER A 293 -7.14 28.47 11.86
CA SER A 293 -7.83 28.08 13.08
C SER A 293 -9.35 28.39 13.06
N ASN A 294 -9.79 29.28 12.20
CA ASN A 294 -11.20 29.61 12.03
C ASN A 294 -11.99 28.54 11.26
N ASN A 295 -11.30 27.70 10.47
CA ASN A 295 -11.96 26.68 9.65
C ASN A 295 -12.78 25.69 10.49
N GLU A 296 -12.25 25.25 11.63
CA GLU A 296 -12.95 24.36 12.54
C GLU A 296 -14.22 25.02 13.08
N SER A 297 -14.10 26.24 13.59
CA SER A 297 -15.24 27.02 14.13
C SER A 297 -16.34 27.24 13.09
N MET A 298 -15.97 27.59 11.86
CA MET A 298 -16.90 27.74 10.75
C MET A 298 -17.60 26.41 10.40
N GLN A 299 -16.88 25.29 10.40
CA GLN A 299 -17.45 23.98 10.10
C GLN A 299 -18.41 23.51 11.20
N ILE A 300 -18.06 23.73 12.48
CA ILE A 300 -18.93 23.44 13.62
C ILE A 300 -20.21 24.28 13.51
N SER A 301 -20.11 25.57 13.19
CA SER A 301 -21.26 26.45 13.01
C SER A 301 -22.19 25.97 11.90
N LYS A 302 -21.64 25.62 10.73
CA LYS A 302 -22.38 25.05 9.60
C LYS A 302 -23.08 23.73 9.97
N LEU A 303 -22.38 22.84 10.67
CA LEU A 303 -22.95 21.58 11.12
C LEU A 303 -24.11 21.78 12.10
N ASN A 304 -23.97 22.70 13.06
CA ASN A 304 -25.03 23.01 14.01
C ASN A 304 -26.24 23.63 13.31
N SER A 305 -26.04 24.56 12.37
CA SER A 305 -27.12 25.12 11.55
C SER A 305 -27.85 24.04 10.76
N TYR A 306 -27.11 23.13 10.13
CA TYR A 306 -27.70 22.01 9.40
C TYR A 306 -28.50 21.07 10.32
N ARG A 307 -27.98 20.71 11.50
CA ARG A 307 -28.68 19.87 12.48
C ARG A 307 -29.95 20.50 12.97
N THR A 308 -30.00 21.84 13.11
CA THR A 308 -31.18 22.56 13.55
C THR A 308 -32.25 22.69 12.47
N SER A 309 -31.83 22.74 11.20
CA SER A 309 -32.75 22.98 10.05
C SER A 309 -33.21 21.72 9.33
N ARG A 310 -32.58 20.55 9.58
CA ARG A 310 -32.95 19.30 8.91
C ARG A 310 -34.25 18.72 9.53
N ASP A 311 -35.17 18.26 8.69
CA ASP A 311 -36.25 17.39 9.10
C ASP A 311 -35.68 15.99 9.41
N ASN A 312 -36.07 15.42 10.54
CA ASN A 312 -35.64 14.09 10.98
C ASN A 312 -36.50 13.00 10.33
#